data_ae2249d31e5aa47541ac739d91bb128e
#
_entry.id   ae2249d31e5aa47541ac739d91bb128e
#
_cell.length_a   1.000
_cell.length_b   1.000
_cell.length_c   1.000
_cell.angle_alpha   90.00
_cell.angle_beta   90.00
_cell.angle_gamma   90.00
#
_symmetry.space_group_name_H-M   'P 1'
#
loop_
_entity.id
_entity.type
_entity.pdbx_description
1 polymer ?
#
loop_
_entity_poly.entity_id
_entity_poly.type
_entity_poly.pdbx_seq_one_letter_code
_entity_poly.pdbx_strand_id
1 'polypeptide(L)'
;MLYNFKDIENKWQKFLAKNNTFKAENNSTLPKFYVLDMFPYPSGAGLHVGHPLGYIASDIYSRYKRLKGFNVLHPQGYDSFGLPAEQYAIQTGRHPLQTTNENISRYREQLDRLGFSFDWSREIRTSSKNYYKWTQLMFIKLFNSWYDIDSNK
;
A
#
# COMPACT_ATOMS: atom_id res chain seq x y z
N MET A 1 27.54 -28.42 4.23
CA MET A 1 26.70 -27.66 3.26
C MET A 1 26.59 -26.21 3.73
N LEU A 2 26.99 -25.25 2.92
CA LEU A 2 26.76 -23.84 3.24
C LEU A 2 25.27 -23.55 3.06
N TYR A 3 24.67 -22.90 4.02
CA TYR A 3 23.26 -22.45 3.96
C TYR A 3 23.11 -21.38 2.87
N ASN A 4 22.45 -21.71 1.76
CA ASN A 4 22.22 -20.80 0.65
C ASN A 4 20.91 -20.05 0.85
N PHE A 5 20.97 -18.96 1.60
CA PHE A 5 19.79 -18.14 1.91
C PHE A 5 19.12 -17.55 0.66
N LYS A 6 19.89 -17.17 -0.37
CA LYS A 6 19.33 -16.57 -1.60
C LYS A 6 18.40 -17.53 -2.34
N ASP A 7 18.76 -18.80 -2.48
CA ASP A 7 17.94 -19.79 -3.15
C ASP A 7 16.68 -20.11 -2.33
N ILE A 8 16.82 -20.16 -1.01
CA ILE A 8 15.71 -20.41 -0.09
C ILE A 8 14.72 -19.24 -0.13
N GLU A 9 15.19 -18.01 -0.01
CA GLU A 9 14.35 -16.81 -0.07
C GLU A 9 13.62 -16.72 -1.41
N ASN A 10 14.32 -16.85 -2.52
CA ASN A 10 13.73 -16.82 -3.86
C ASN A 10 12.66 -17.91 -4.04
N LYS A 11 12.91 -19.13 -3.56
CA LYS A 11 11.96 -20.23 -3.61
C LYS A 11 10.67 -19.86 -2.87
N TRP A 12 10.82 -19.41 -1.62
CA TRP A 12 9.66 -19.15 -0.78
C TRP A 12 8.89 -17.89 -1.18
N GLN A 13 9.54 -16.81 -1.59
CA GLN A 13 8.87 -15.62 -2.11
C GLN A 13 8.00 -15.98 -3.33
N LYS A 14 8.54 -16.74 -4.27
CA LYS A 14 7.76 -17.23 -5.44
C LYS A 14 6.59 -18.12 -5.03
N PHE A 15 6.79 -19.02 -4.07
CA PHE A 15 5.72 -19.89 -3.56
C PHE A 15 4.60 -19.09 -2.90
N LEU A 16 4.94 -18.17 -2.01
CA LEU A 16 3.99 -17.34 -1.28
C LEU A 16 3.17 -16.44 -2.22
N ALA A 17 3.83 -15.83 -3.21
CA ALA A 17 3.17 -15.01 -4.22
C ALA A 17 2.22 -15.85 -5.09
N LYS A 18 2.67 -17.00 -5.62
CA LYS A 18 1.86 -17.88 -6.46
C LYS A 18 0.60 -18.38 -5.75
N ASN A 19 0.68 -18.64 -4.46
CA ASN A 19 -0.44 -19.18 -3.68
C ASN A 19 -1.30 -18.10 -3.01
N ASN A 20 -1.01 -16.81 -3.23
CA ASN A 20 -1.70 -15.72 -2.55
C ASN A 20 -1.81 -15.93 -1.03
N THR A 21 -0.72 -16.41 -0.41
CA THR A 21 -0.71 -16.93 0.97
C THR A 21 -1.19 -15.91 2.00
N PHE A 22 -1.03 -14.63 1.71
CA PHE A 22 -1.35 -13.54 2.63
C PHE A 22 -2.68 -12.86 2.34
N LYS A 23 -3.44 -13.37 1.38
CA LYS A 23 -4.75 -12.82 1.02
C LYS A 23 -5.75 -13.01 2.17
N ALA A 24 -6.43 -11.93 2.54
CA ALA A 24 -7.54 -11.97 3.48
C ALA A 24 -8.85 -12.37 2.77
N GLU A 25 -9.59 -13.30 3.36
CA GLU A 25 -10.86 -13.74 2.79
C GLU A 25 -12.04 -12.96 3.37
N ASN A 26 -12.94 -12.47 2.49
CA ASN A 26 -14.08 -11.63 2.92
C ASN A 26 -15.06 -12.39 3.81
N ASN A 27 -15.33 -13.65 3.49
CA ASN A 27 -16.35 -14.49 4.13
C ASN A 27 -15.73 -15.55 5.06
N SER A 28 -14.55 -15.27 5.60
CA SER A 28 -13.88 -16.16 6.55
C SER A 28 -14.67 -16.28 7.85
N THR A 29 -14.74 -17.49 8.40
CA THR A 29 -15.25 -17.76 9.75
C THR A 29 -14.21 -17.49 10.85
N LEU A 30 -12.94 -17.31 10.47
CA LEU A 30 -11.88 -16.98 11.40
C LEU A 30 -12.07 -15.55 11.96
N PRO A 31 -11.62 -15.31 13.20
CA PRO A 31 -11.68 -13.97 13.76
C PRO A 31 -10.85 -12.99 12.91
N LYS A 32 -11.42 -11.83 12.64
CA LYS A 32 -10.81 -10.81 11.79
C LYS A 32 -9.74 -10.04 12.56
N PHE A 33 -8.65 -9.73 11.88
CA PHE A 33 -7.62 -8.85 12.39
C PHE A 33 -7.14 -7.91 11.29
N TYR A 34 -7.02 -6.62 11.61
CA TYR A 34 -6.58 -5.60 10.66
C TYR A 34 -5.27 -4.98 11.13
N VAL A 35 -4.27 -4.98 10.26
CA VAL A 35 -2.98 -4.32 10.47
C VAL A 35 -2.84 -3.23 9.44
N LEU A 36 -2.65 -2.01 9.89
CA LEU A 36 -2.53 -0.83 9.05
C LEU A 36 -1.13 -0.25 9.15
N ASP A 37 -0.49 -0.11 8.00
CA ASP A 37 0.76 0.64 7.84
C ASP A 37 0.50 1.99 7.16
N MET A 38 1.38 2.95 7.42
CA MET A 38 1.44 4.14 6.61
C MET A 38 2.06 3.79 5.25
N PHE A 39 1.25 3.77 4.21
CA PHE A 39 1.72 3.46 2.87
C PHE A 39 2.60 4.58 2.29
N PRO A 40 3.62 4.24 1.47
CA PRO A 40 4.62 5.20 1.04
C PRO A 40 4.10 6.16 -0.01
N TYR A 41 4.70 7.35 -0.06
CA TYR A 41 4.57 8.29 -1.15
C TYR A 41 5.67 7.99 -2.20
N PRO A 42 5.33 7.58 -3.45
CA PRO A 42 6.30 7.14 -4.44
C PRO A 42 6.96 8.34 -5.18
N SER A 43 7.50 9.30 -4.42
CA SER A 43 8.07 10.56 -4.97
C SER A 43 9.53 10.47 -5.38
N GLY A 44 10.21 9.38 -5.05
CA GLY A 44 11.65 9.27 -5.25
C GLY A 44 12.09 7.98 -5.93
N ALA A 45 13.40 7.82 -5.99
CA ALA A 45 14.06 6.70 -6.66
C ALA A 45 13.88 5.32 -5.97
N GLY A 46 13.06 5.22 -4.93
CA GLY A 46 12.77 4.00 -4.20
C GLY A 46 12.61 4.21 -2.70
N LEU A 47 12.48 3.10 -1.98
CA LEU A 47 12.36 3.10 -0.52
C LEU A 47 13.64 3.60 0.15
N HIS A 48 13.50 4.34 1.23
CA HIS A 48 14.58 4.60 2.17
C HIS A 48 14.42 3.73 3.42
N VAL A 49 15.47 3.63 4.25
CA VAL A 49 15.48 2.74 5.42
C VAL A 49 14.36 3.01 6.45
N GLY A 50 13.80 4.20 6.47
CA GLY A 50 12.67 4.54 7.34
C GLY A 50 11.37 3.80 6.99
N HIS A 51 11.16 3.42 5.72
CA HIS A 51 9.99 2.65 5.33
C HIS A 51 9.98 1.25 5.96
N PRO A 52 11.03 0.40 5.76
CA PRO A 52 11.07 -0.92 6.36
C PRO A 52 11.01 -0.91 7.88
N LEU A 53 11.51 0.13 8.54
CA LEU A 53 11.51 0.22 10.01
C LEU A 53 10.10 0.03 10.61
N GLY A 54 9.10 0.72 10.04
CA GLY A 54 7.70 0.53 10.45
C GLY A 54 7.13 -0.80 9.98
N TYR A 55 7.37 -1.15 8.72
CA TYR A 55 6.77 -2.34 8.09
C TYR A 55 7.25 -3.66 8.68
N ILE A 56 8.48 -3.74 9.19
CA ILE A 56 9.00 -4.94 9.84
C ILE A 56 8.19 -5.28 11.09
N ALA A 57 7.88 -4.30 11.93
CA ALA A 57 7.13 -4.54 13.16
C ALA A 57 5.70 -5.02 12.87
N SER A 58 4.99 -4.36 11.97
CA SER A 58 3.64 -4.73 11.56
C SER A 58 3.60 -6.07 10.83
N ASP A 59 4.61 -6.40 10.02
CA ASP A 59 4.71 -7.68 9.33
C ASP A 59 4.92 -8.84 10.31
N ILE A 60 5.80 -8.69 11.27
CA ILE A 60 6.02 -9.70 12.33
C ILE A 60 4.70 -9.94 13.08
N TYR A 61 3.99 -8.88 13.44
CA TYR A 61 2.74 -9.00 14.15
C TYR A 61 1.62 -9.62 13.30
N SER A 62 1.55 -9.27 12.03
CA SER A 62 0.63 -9.87 11.05
C SER A 62 0.84 -11.38 10.91
N ARG A 63 2.09 -11.81 10.80
CA ARG A 63 2.46 -13.23 10.73
C ARG A 63 2.11 -13.97 12.01
N TYR A 64 2.40 -13.37 13.17
CA TYR A 64 2.01 -13.94 14.46
C TYR A 64 0.50 -14.14 14.56
N LYS A 65 -0.30 -13.15 14.16
CA LYS A 65 -1.77 -13.26 14.19
C LYS A 65 -2.29 -14.34 13.23
N ARG A 66 -1.70 -14.48 12.04
CA ARG A 66 -2.05 -15.60 11.13
C ARG A 66 -1.75 -16.95 11.75
N LEU A 67 -0.60 -17.10 12.40
CA LEU A 67 -0.25 -18.36 13.13
C LEU A 67 -1.22 -18.63 14.29
N LYS A 68 -1.83 -17.60 14.87
CA LYS A 68 -2.88 -17.73 15.90
C LYS A 68 -4.28 -18.01 15.33
N GLY A 69 -4.42 -18.21 14.03
CA GLY A 69 -5.69 -18.55 13.39
C GLY A 69 -6.60 -17.36 13.07
N PHE A 70 -6.05 -16.16 12.97
CA PHE A 70 -6.81 -14.99 12.53
C PHE A 70 -6.82 -14.85 11.00
N ASN A 71 -7.91 -14.38 10.46
CA ASN A 71 -7.97 -13.86 9.09
C ASN A 71 -7.44 -12.42 9.10
N VAL A 72 -6.19 -12.26 8.68
CA VAL A 72 -5.47 -10.98 8.79
C VAL A 72 -5.53 -10.21 7.50
N LEU A 73 -6.12 -9.01 7.53
CA LEU A 73 -5.99 -8.02 6.48
C LEU A 73 -4.80 -7.11 6.78
N HIS A 74 -3.74 -7.25 5.99
CA HIS A 74 -2.55 -6.39 6.01
C HIS A 74 -2.36 -5.78 4.62
N PRO A 75 -3.10 -4.71 4.29
CA PRO A 75 -3.06 -4.09 2.98
C PRO A 75 -1.84 -3.20 2.84
N GLN A 76 -1.48 -2.90 1.59
CA GLN A 76 -0.48 -1.91 1.23
C GLN A 76 -0.96 -1.10 0.03
N GLY A 77 -0.30 0.00 -0.23
CA GLY A 77 -0.63 0.86 -1.35
C GLY A 77 0.36 1.99 -1.52
N TYR A 78 -0.09 3.02 -2.25
CA TYR A 78 0.77 4.16 -2.58
C TYR A 78 -0.03 5.45 -2.48
N ASP A 79 0.47 6.39 -1.69
CA ASP A 79 -0.02 7.77 -1.69
C ASP A 79 0.59 8.48 -2.90
N SER A 80 -0.09 8.40 -4.02
CA SER A 80 0.45 8.74 -5.33
C SER A 80 -0.19 9.98 -5.96
N PHE A 81 -0.97 10.73 -5.19
CA PHE A 81 -1.65 11.95 -5.64
C PHE A 81 -1.07 13.18 -4.94
N GLY A 82 -0.63 14.20 -5.70
CA GLY A 82 -0.22 15.46 -5.09
C GLY A 82 0.93 16.20 -5.78
N LEU A 83 1.23 17.37 -5.24
CA LEU A 83 2.18 18.35 -5.77
C LEU A 83 3.60 17.80 -6.07
N PRO A 84 4.23 16.95 -5.25
CA PRO A 84 5.57 16.47 -5.56
C PRO A 84 5.66 15.69 -6.90
N ALA A 85 4.63 14.90 -7.24
CA ALA A 85 4.59 14.21 -8.52
C ALA A 85 4.42 15.19 -9.70
N GLU A 86 3.63 16.24 -9.52
CA GLU A 86 3.42 17.27 -10.51
C GLU A 86 4.68 18.12 -10.73
N GLN A 87 5.35 18.54 -9.65
CA GLN A 87 6.62 19.30 -9.73
C GLN A 87 7.71 18.49 -10.44
N TYR A 88 7.83 17.22 -10.14
CA TYR A 88 8.79 16.36 -10.82
C TYR A 88 8.47 16.22 -12.32
N ALA A 89 7.19 16.13 -12.68
CA ALA A 89 6.76 16.11 -14.07
C ALA A 89 7.13 17.40 -14.82
N ILE A 90 6.91 18.56 -14.19
CA ILE A 90 7.29 19.87 -14.76
C ILE A 90 8.80 19.93 -14.97
N GLN A 91 9.61 19.52 -13.99
CA GLN A 91 11.06 19.55 -14.07
C GLN A 91 11.63 18.62 -15.14
N THR A 92 11.01 17.48 -15.35
CA THR A 92 11.50 16.44 -16.27
C THR A 92 10.83 16.45 -17.65
N GLY A 93 9.78 17.25 -17.83
CA GLY A 93 8.96 17.25 -19.05
C GLY A 93 8.16 15.97 -19.28
N ARG A 94 8.01 15.13 -18.23
CA ARG A 94 7.33 13.83 -18.32
C ARG A 94 5.95 13.90 -17.68
N HIS A 95 4.99 13.19 -18.24
CA HIS A 95 3.62 13.18 -17.70
C HIS A 95 3.59 12.55 -16.28
N PRO A 96 2.92 13.15 -15.28
CA PRO A 96 2.90 12.68 -13.88
C PRO A 96 2.52 11.22 -13.75
N LEU A 97 1.51 10.76 -14.49
CA LEU A 97 1.05 9.37 -14.45
C LEU A 97 2.15 8.38 -14.82
N GLN A 98 2.96 8.69 -15.83
CA GLN A 98 4.03 7.81 -16.27
C GLN A 98 5.09 7.67 -15.19
N THR A 99 5.58 8.78 -14.67
CA THR A 99 6.59 8.81 -13.61
C THR A 99 6.10 8.12 -12.34
N THR A 100 4.85 8.40 -11.94
CA THR A 100 4.23 7.77 -10.78
C THR A 100 4.15 6.25 -10.93
N ASN A 101 3.73 5.75 -12.09
CA ASN A 101 3.66 4.31 -12.33
C ASN A 101 5.03 3.63 -12.31
N GLU A 102 6.07 4.27 -12.85
CA GLU A 102 7.44 3.75 -12.79
C GLU A 102 7.95 3.69 -11.35
N ASN A 103 7.71 4.74 -10.56
CA ASN A 103 8.08 4.77 -9.15
C ASN A 103 7.32 3.69 -8.36
N ILE A 104 6.01 3.56 -8.55
CA ILE A 104 5.21 2.51 -7.91
C ILE A 104 5.76 1.12 -8.24
N SER A 105 6.08 0.87 -9.51
CA SER A 105 6.67 -0.42 -9.92
C SER A 105 7.97 -0.72 -9.19
N ARG A 106 8.83 0.29 -9.05
CA ARG A 106 10.09 0.17 -8.32
C ARG A 106 9.89 -0.07 -6.82
N TYR A 107 8.99 0.69 -6.19
CA TYR A 107 8.63 0.50 -4.77
C TYR A 107 8.07 -0.90 -4.53
N ARG A 108 7.19 -1.36 -5.42
CA ARG A 108 6.62 -2.70 -5.35
C ARG A 108 7.70 -3.78 -5.43
N GLU A 109 8.61 -3.67 -6.39
CA GLU A 109 9.73 -4.61 -6.51
C GLU A 109 10.58 -4.67 -5.24
N GLN A 110 10.87 -3.52 -4.63
CA GLN A 110 11.64 -3.45 -3.39
C GLN A 110 10.90 -4.07 -2.20
N LEU A 111 9.61 -3.80 -2.07
CA LEU A 111 8.76 -4.40 -1.02
C LEU A 111 8.63 -5.91 -1.18
N ASP A 112 8.50 -6.39 -2.42
CA ASP A 112 8.45 -7.82 -2.72
C ASP A 112 9.78 -8.52 -2.38
N ARG A 113 10.93 -7.87 -2.65
CA ARG A 113 12.25 -8.38 -2.26
C ARG A 113 12.46 -8.47 -0.75
N LEU A 114 11.86 -7.57 0.02
CA LEU A 114 11.86 -7.62 1.48
C LEU A 114 10.98 -8.75 2.03
N GLY A 115 10.07 -9.27 1.20
CA GLY A 115 9.27 -10.44 1.52
C GLY A 115 8.17 -10.19 2.56
N PHE A 116 7.64 -8.98 2.67
CA PHE A 116 6.55 -8.65 3.56
C PHE A 116 5.25 -9.43 3.24
N SER A 117 4.45 -9.67 4.26
CA SER A 117 3.20 -10.42 4.18
C SER A 117 1.99 -9.54 3.86
N PHE A 118 2.15 -8.60 2.93
CA PHE A 118 1.06 -7.75 2.47
C PHE A 118 0.05 -8.51 1.63
N ASP A 119 -1.22 -8.16 1.77
CA ASP A 119 -2.28 -8.58 0.86
C ASP A 119 -2.35 -7.64 -0.35
N TRP A 120 -1.60 -7.97 -1.38
CA TRP A 120 -1.56 -7.17 -2.60
C TRP A 120 -2.86 -7.18 -3.41
N SER A 121 -3.79 -8.09 -3.12
CA SER A 121 -5.12 -8.04 -3.73
C SER A 121 -5.94 -6.84 -3.25
N ARG A 122 -5.46 -6.19 -2.19
CA ARG A 122 -6.05 -4.97 -1.59
C ARG A 122 -5.17 -3.74 -1.79
N GLU A 123 -4.31 -3.75 -2.82
CA GLU A 123 -3.47 -2.60 -3.16
C GLU A 123 -4.32 -1.37 -3.47
N ILE A 124 -3.94 -0.23 -2.89
CA ILE A 124 -4.59 1.07 -3.09
C ILE A 124 -3.59 2.03 -3.75
N ARG A 125 -4.09 2.79 -4.74
CA ARG A 125 -3.38 3.92 -5.35
C ARG A 125 -4.28 5.14 -5.27
N THR A 126 -3.88 6.15 -4.52
CA THR A 126 -4.70 7.34 -4.30
C THR A 126 -4.95 8.13 -5.58
N SER A 127 -4.05 8.01 -6.58
CA SER A 127 -4.19 8.61 -7.92
C SER A 127 -5.09 7.82 -8.89
N SER A 128 -5.63 6.68 -8.49
CA SER A 128 -6.56 5.94 -9.35
C SER A 128 -7.94 6.60 -9.37
N LYS A 129 -8.61 6.58 -10.54
CA LYS A 129 -9.97 7.13 -10.70
C LYS A 129 -10.96 6.51 -9.71
N ASN A 130 -10.82 5.22 -9.44
CA ASN A 130 -11.68 4.51 -8.50
C ASN A 130 -11.52 4.97 -7.05
N TYR A 131 -10.36 5.51 -6.71
CA TYR A 131 -10.09 6.06 -5.39
C TYR A 131 -10.53 7.53 -5.30
N TYR A 132 -9.96 8.43 -6.12
CA TYR A 132 -10.16 9.86 -5.95
C TYR A 132 -11.58 10.36 -6.32
N LYS A 133 -12.37 9.56 -7.05
CA LYS A 133 -13.79 9.91 -7.28
C LYS A 133 -14.56 10.18 -6.00
N TRP A 134 -14.21 9.52 -4.91
CA TRP A 134 -14.86 9.72 -3.62
C TRP A 134 -14.43 11.06 -2.98
N THR A 135 -13.17 11.43 -3.11
CA THR A 135 -12.67 12.76 -2.71
C THR A 135 -13.36 13.85 -3.49
N GLN A 136 -13.51 13.67 -4.80
CA GLN A 136 -14.26 14.62 -5.64
C GLN A 136 -15.72 14.73 -5.23
N LEU A 137 -16.37 13.61 -4.91
CA LEU A 137 -17.75 13.63 -4.43
C LEU A 137 -17.89 14.40 -3.11
N MET A 138 -16.97 14.19 -2.17
CA MET A 138 -16.95 14.94 -0.91
C MET A 138 -16.75 16.42 -1.15
N PHE A 139 -15.80 16.79 -2.01
CA PHE A 139 -15.55 18.18 -2.39
C PHE A 139 -16.81 18.83 -2.97
N ILE A 140 -17.49 18.18 -3.93
CA ILE A 140 -18.72 18.71 -4.54
C ILE A 140 -19.82 18.91 -3.50
N LYS A 141 -19.97 17.96 -2.57
CA LYS A 141 -20.94 18.09 -1.48
C LYS A 141 -20.63 19.29 -0.57
N LEU A 142 -19.38 19.44 -0.17
CA LEU A 142 -18.95 20.59 0.64
C LEU A 142 -19.09 21.90 -0.11
N PHE A 143 -18.71 21.96 -1.39
CA PHE A 143 -18.85 23.14 -2.23
C PHE A 143 -20.30 23.60 -2.38
N ASN A 144 -21.24 22.67 -2.47
CA ASN A 144 -22.67 22.93 -2.56
C ASN A 144 -23.35 23.07 -1.20
N SER A 145 -22.59 23.05 -0.10
CA SER A 145 -23.09 23.22 1.25
C SER A 145 -22.65 24.57 1.81
N TRP A 146 -23.41 25.09 2.76
CA TRP A 146 -23.05 26.24 3.56
C TRP A 146 -23.45 25.98 5.01
N TYR A 147 -22.77 26.67 5.90
CA TYR A 147 -23.03 26.53 7.33
C TYR A 147 -23.64 27.85 7.82
N ASP A 148 -24.83 27.75 8.39
CA ASP A 148 -25.51 28.90 9.04
C ASP A 148 -25.12 28.91 10.52
N ILE A 149 -24.34 29.92 10.89
CA ILE A 149 -23.84 30.12 12.26
C ILE A 149 -25.01 30.36 13.23
N ASP A 150 -26.02 31.09 12.82
CA ASP A 150 -27.14 31.49 13.70
C ASP A 150 -28.05 30.30 14.00
N SER A 151 -28.29 29.44 13.02
CA SER A 151 -29.12 28.24 13.18
C SER A 151 -28.34 26.98 13.57
N ASN A 152 -27.01 27.04 13.57
CA ASN A 152 -26.10 25.93 13.84
C ASN A 152 -26.37 24.70 12.95
N LYS A 153 -26.66 24.92 11.66
CA LYS A 153 -27.01 23.90 10.65
C LYS A 153 -26.19 24.02 9.38
#